data_ccc60f4a8f578c0e0390bf5be6bb5ec0
#
_entry.id   ccc60f4a8f578c0e0390bf5be6bb5ec0
#
_cell.length_a   1.000
_cell.length_b   1.000
_cell.length_c   1.000
_cell.angle_alpha   90.00
_cell.angle_beta   90.00
_cell.angle_gamma   90.00
#
_symmetry.space_group_name_H-M   'P 1'
#
loop_
_entity.id
_entity.type
_entity.pdbx_description
1 polymer ?
#
loop_
_entity_poly.entity_id
_entity_poly.type
_entity_poly.pdbx_seq_one_letter_code
_entity_poly.pdbx_strand_id
1 'polypeptide(L)'
;MFNGNPSVSKKTKRKVEKAMEELNYIPNALARSLVNKTSNTIGVVVSDITNPFFTEVIESIEEYLNSQGFTVFLSNSRYTVEKENQYISQMIEKRVDGLIVFNTCTEEESIIGKIKNIIPVVTVQSALKETDCVNTSDETGAYRAVDYLIKQGHKNIAFLVYNFENSNISNRMKGYFKAHKDNGIEINKKYILSSDFTPYCGYHMTNMVLDKMPEVTAIFTYNDQLAVSAYYAIQMRGLRIPDDISIVGYDNIGLASLMRPTLTTVEQPTYEIGRSAAELIISRVRDQRKSTHHTVLLPTKFIVRDSVKNIK
;
A
#
# COMPACT_ATOMS: atom_id res chain seq x y z
N MET A 1 21.91 23.08 24.22
CA MET A 1 22.24 22.26 25.38
C MET A 1 21.83 20.80 25.17
N PHE A 2 20.60 20.51 24.67
CA PHE A 2 20.10 19.14 24.47
C PHE A 2 20.66 18.37 23.26
N ASN A 3 21.28 19.06 22.31
CA ASN A 3 21.73 18.46 21.01
C ASN A 3 23.20 17.97 21.06
N GLY A 4 23.70 17.53 22.22
CA GLY A 4 25.04 16.96 22.28
C GLY A 4 26.17 17.97 22.04
N ASN A 5 25.94 19.25 22.27
CA ASN A 5 26.95 20.28 22.07
C ASN A 5 28.19 19.96 22.92
N PRO A 6 29.36 19.67 22.33
CA PRO A 6 30.56 19.24 23.05
C PRO A 6 31.12 20.30 24.01
N SER A 7 30.64 21.53 23.94
CA SER A 7 31.07 22.64 24.82
C SER A 7 30.42 22.61 26.23
N VAL A 8 29.44 21.73 26.48
CA VAL A 8 28.75 21.66 27.79
C VAL A 8 29.35 20.57 28.64
N SER A 9 29.84 20.93 29.86
CA SER A 9 30.43 19.98 30.79
C SER A 9 29.39 18.96 31.28
N LYS A 10 29.81 17.70 31.53
CA LYS A 10 28.96 16.63 32.11
C LYS A 10 28.25 17.09 33.40
N LYS A 11 28.92 17.93 34.23
CA LYS A 11 28.33 18.48 35.46
C LYS A 11 27.19 19.43 35.18
N THR A 12 27.31 20.28 34.18
CA THR A 12 26.25 21.22 33.77
C THR A 12 25.07 20.48 33.18
N LYS A 13 25.31 19.44 32.34
CA LYS A 13 24.26 18.61 31.75
C LYS A 13 23.40 17.95 32.85
N ARG A 14 24.03 17.30 33.83
CA ARG A 14 23.32 16.68 34.98
C ARG A 14 22.48 17.67 35.79
N LYS A 15 22.99 18.90 36.02
CA LYS A 15 22.23 19.92 36.74
C LYS A 15 20.96 20.36 35.98
N VAL A 16 21.07 20.48 34.66
CA VAL A 16 19.92 20.84 33.80
C VAL A 16 18.91 19.70 33.74
N GLU A 17 19.36 18.47 33.57
CA GLU A 17 18.52 17.26 33.56
C GLU A 17 17.72 17.16 34.87
N LYS A 18 18.38 17.33 36.03
CA LYS A 18 17.73 17.32 37.34
C LYS A 18 16.70 18.44 37.50
N ALA A 19 17.03 19.65 37.08
CA ALA A 19 16.07 20.77 37.13
C ALA A 19 14.86 20.53 36.20
N MET A 20 15.04 19.88 35.07
CA MET A 20 13.93 19.51 34.17
C MET A 20 13.01 18.47 34.82
N GLU A 21 13.57 17.45 35.48
CA GLU A 21 12.80 16.46 36.22
C GLU A 21 12.01 17.12 37.36
N GLU A 22 12.65 17.97 38.18
CA GLU A 22 12.04 18.66 39.31
C GLU A 22 10.89 19.59 38.87
N LEU A 23 11.00 20.20 37.67
CA LEU A 23 10.03 21.12 37.13
C LEU A 23 9.02 20.46 36.19
N ASN A 24 9.09 19.16 35.97
CA ASN A 24 8.33 18.44 34.93
C ASN A 24 8.41 19.16 33.56
N TYR A 25 9.58 19.71 33.26
CA TYR A 25 9.76 20.50 32.04
C TYR A 25 9.94 19.58 30.83
N ILE A 26 8.97 19.62 29.91
CA ILE A 26 9.03 18.97 28.63
C ILE A 26 9.52 19.99 27.59
N PRO A 27 10.69 19.75 26.93
CA PRO A 27 11.19 20.65 25.90
C PRO A 27 10.20 20.83 24.76
N ASN A 28 9.86 22.07 24.43
CA ASN A 28 8.97 22.36 23.32
C ASN A 28 9.64 21.99 21.98
N ALA A 29 9.08 20.97 21.31
CA ALA A 29 9.55 20.48 20.01
C ALA A 29 9.44 21.55 18.91
N LEU A 30 8.38 22.38 18.93
CA LEU A 30 8.18 23.48 17.98
C LEU A 30 9.25 24.56 18.12
N ALA A 31 9.62 24.93 19.35
CA ALA A 31 10.68 25.90 19.58
C ALA A 31 12.05 25.37 19.10
N ARG A 32 12.30 24.07 19.27
CA ARG A 32 13.52 23.43 18.78
C ARG A 32 13.54 23.35 17.24
N SER A 33 12.43 23.05 16.61
CA SER A 33 12.34 22.97 15.13
C SER A 33 12.61 24.31 14.47
N LEU A 34 12.20 25.43 15.09
CA LEU A 34 12.49 26.78 14.60
C LEU A 34 13.99 27.09 14.62
N VAL A 35 14.70 26.61 15.64
CA VAL A 35 16.16 26.82 15.77
C VAL A 35 16.94 25.90 14.82
N ASN A 36 16.56 24.64 14.74
CA ASN A 36 17.27 23.62 13.99
C ASN A 36 16.82 23.55 12.52
N LYS A 37 15.73 24.22 12.15
CA LYS A 37 15.08 24.16 10.82
C LYS A 37 14.66 22.74 10.41
N THR A 38 14.48 21.84 11.37
CA THR A 38 14.04 20.48 11.18
C THR A 38 12.96 20.12 12.20
N SER A 39 11.90 19.48 11.79
CA SER A 39 10.83 19.01 12.67
C SER A 39 11.09 17.60 13.22
N ASN A 40 12.01 16.86 12.61
CA ASN A 40 12.21 15.42 12.78
C ASN A 40 10.89 14.63 12.61
N THR A 41 10.08 15.07 11.67
CA THR A 41 8.78 14.46 11.37
C THR A 41 8.67 14.15 9.88
N ILE A 42 8.29 12.94 9.55
CA ILE A 42 7.96 12.53 8.18
C ILE A 42 6.45 12.36 8.09
N GLY A 43 5.84 13.02 7.10
CA GLY A 43 4.44 12.81 6.76
C GLY A 43 4.26 11.52 5.96
N VAL A 44 3.26 10.73 6.32
CA VAL A 44 2.87 9.52 5.59
C VAL A 44 1.39 9.61 5.24
N VAL A 45 1.08 9.64 3.96
CA VAL A 45 -0.30 9.63 3.45
C VAL A 45 -0.58 8.26 2.83
N VAL A 46 -1.54 7.55 3.42
CA VAL A 46 -1.96 6.23 2.92
C VAL A 46 -3.38 6.26 2.38
N SER A 47 -3.69 5.28 1.54
CA SER A 47 -5.01 5.20 0.92
C SER A 47 -6.07 4.60 1.84
N ASP A 48 -5.70 3.59 2.68
CA ASP A 48 -6.65 2.93 3.57
C ASP A 48 -5.95 2.26 4.77
N ILE A 49 -6.08 2.87 5.94
CA ILE A 49 -5.54 2.30 7.20
C ILE A 49 -6.31 1.07 7.70
N THR A 50 -7.45 0.73 7.11
CA THR A 50 -8.23 -0.46 7.51
C THR A 50 -7.78 -1.72 6.77
N ASN A 51 -7.02 -1.57 5.67
CA ASN A 51 -6.40 -2.69 4.99
C ASN A 51 -5.06 -3.05 5.67
N PRO A 52 -4.92 -4.28 6.19
CA PRO A 52 -3.70 -4.75 6.87
C PRO A 52 -2.42 -4.58 6.04
N PHE A 53 -2.50 -4.64 4.72
CA PHE A 53 -1.36 -4.36 3.85
C PHE A 53 -0.70 -3.02 4.16
N PHE A 54 -1.50 -1.94 4.26
CA PHE A 54 -0.94 -0.61 4.55
C PHE A 54 -0.40 -0.53 5.98
N THR A 55 -1.07 -1.16 6.96
CA THR A 55 -0.60 -1.11 8.35
C THR A 55 0.72 -1.83 8.54
N GLU A 56 0.96 -2.96 7.89
CA GLU A 56 2.24 -3.67 7.91
C GLU A 56 3.36 -2.83 7.25
N VAL A 57 3.07 -2.16 6.13
CA VAL A 57 4.04 -1.26 5.48
C VAL A 57 4.35 -0.05 6.37
N ILE A 58 3.33 0.55 7.01
CA ILE A 58 3.50 1.69 7.93
C ILE A 58 4.35 1.28 9.14
N GLU A 59 4.13 0.10 9.70
CA GLU A 59 4.94 -0.43 10.82
C GLU A 59 6.42 -0.47 10.46
N SER A 60 6.76 -0.99 9.28
CA SER A 60 8.15 -1.00 8.80
C SER A 60 8.72 0.39 8.55
N ILE A 61 7.90 1.33 8.03
CA ILE A 61 8.30 2.75 7.88
C ILE A 61 8.61 3.35 9.26
N GLU A 62 7.70 3.17 10.21
CA GLU A 62 7.80 3.74 11.56
C GLU A 62 9.04 3.20 12.29
N GLU A 63 9.25 1.89 12.28
CA GLU A 63 10.41 1.24 12.90
C GLU A 63 11.72 1.86 12.39
N TYR A 64 11.88 1.97 11.09
CA TYR A 64 13.09 2.54 10.51
C TYR A 64 13.24 4.04 10.81
N LEU A 65 12.18 4.84 10.63
CA LEU A 65 12.22 6.28 10.88
C LEU A 65 12.50 6.58 12.35
N ASN A 66 11.90 5.84 13.27
CA ASN A 66 12.14 5.97 14.71
C ASN A 66 13.60 5.68 15.07
N SER A 67 14.21 4.64 14.48
CA SER A 67 15.64 4.34 14.64
C SER A 67 16.56 5.47 14.17
N GLN A 68 16.08 6.31 13.24
CA GLN A 68 16.78 7.49 12.70
C GLN A 68 16.45 8.79 13.45
N GLY A 69 15.59 8.73 14.48
CA GLY A 69 15.17 9.88 15.30
C GLY A 69 14.04 10.70 14.69
N PHE A 70 13.28 10.15 13.74
CA PHE A 70 12.12 10.77 13.14
C PHE A 70 10.81 10.18 13.68
N THR A 71 9.76 11.01 13.72
CA THR A 71 8.40 10.61 14.08
C THR A 71 7.54 10.59 12.82
N VAL A 72 6.60 9.65 12.75
CA VAL A 72 5.61 9.56 11.66
C VAL A 72 4.38 10.41 11.98
N PHE A 73 3.94 11.23 11.01
CA PHE A 73 2.65 11.90 11.02
C PHE A 73 1.77 11.28 9.93
N LEU A 74 0.81 10.43 10.34
CA LEU A 74 -0.01 9.61 9.46
C LEU A 74 -1.32 10.29 9.09
N SER A 75 -1.73 10.19 7.82
CA SER A 75 -3.07 10.56 7.32
C SER A 75 -3.63 9.51 6.36
N ASN A 76 -4.97 9.39 6.34
CA ASN A 76 -5.71 8.40 5.56
C ASN A 76 -6.58 9.08 4.50
N SER A 77 -6.23 8.99 3.23
CA SER A 77 -6.93 9.65 2.10
C SER A 77 -8.23 8.95 1.69
N ARG A 78 -8.41 7.67 2.06
CA ARG A 78 -9.56 6.84 1.66
C ARG A 78 -9.78 6.81 0.14
N TYR A 79 -8.69 6.67 -0.61
CA TYR A 79 -8.72 6.69 -2.09
C TYR A 79 -9.37 7.94 -2.69
N THR A 80 -9.31 9.08 -1.98
CA THR A 80 -9.90 10.35 -2.43
C THR A 80 -8.78 11.34 -2.75
N VAL A 81 -8.69 11.78 -4.00
CA VAL A 81 -7.65 12.70 -4.49
C VAL A 81 -7.66 14.03 -3.74
N GLU A 82 -8.85 14.57 -3.49
CA GLU A 82 -9.02 15.83 -2.75
C GLU A 82 -8.47 15.72 -1.33
N LYS A 83 -8.72 14.60 -0.64
CA LYS A 83 -8.18 14.36 0.71
C LYS A 83 -6.68 14.14 0.68
N GLU A 84 -6.16 13.39 -0.30
CA GLU A 84 -4.73 13.20 -0.47
C GLU A 84 -4.04 14.56 -0.59
N ASN A 85 -4.48 15.40 -1.53
CA ASN A 85 -3.94 16.73 -1.74
C ASN A 85 -4.11 17.65 -0.52
N GLN A 86 -5.24 17.57 0.18
CA GLN A 86 -5.50 18.32 1.41
C GLN A 86 -4.51 17.94 2.53
N TYR A 87 -4.32 16.63 2.77
CA TYR A 87 -3.41 16.16 3.81
C TYR A 87 -1.95 16.47 3.50
N ILE A 88 -1.54 16.35 2.24
CA ILE A 88 -0.21 16.76 1.79
C ILE A 88 0.00 18.26 2.11
N SER A 89 -0.96 19.13 1.76
CA SER A 89 -0.89 20.57 2.06
C SER A 89 -0.77 20.85 3.55
N GLN A 90 -1.60 20.18 4.37
CA GLN A 90 -1.56 20.32 5.83
C GLN A 90 -0.22 19.88 6.45
N MET A 91 0.38 18.81 5.90
CA MET A 91 1.70 18.34 6.35
C MET A 91 2.80 19.35 6.03
N ILE A 92 2.74 19.99 4.85
CA ILE A 92 3.66 21.06 4.47
C ILE A 92 3.50 22.28 5.41
N GLU A 93 2.28 22.69 5.72
CA GLU A 93 2.00 23.77 6.69
C GLU A 93 2.55 23.44 8.08
N LYS A 94 2.50 22.18 8.49
CA LYS A 94 3.10 21.68 9.74
C LYS A 94 4.61 21.51 9.69
N ARG A 95 5.23 21.80 8.53
CA ARG A 95 6.68 21.74 8.30
C ARG A 95 7.27 20.37 8.54
N VAL A 96 6.62 19.30 8.06
CA VAL A 96 7.26 17.99 8.02
C VAL A 96 8.52 18.06 7.14
N ASP A 97 9.54 17.25 7.45
CA ASP A 97 10.84 17.29 6.76
C ASP A 97 10.82 16.52 5.43
N GLY A 98 9.83 15.65 5.23
CA GLY A 98 9.62 14.89 4.02
C GLY A 98 8.27 14.18 4.02
N LEU A 99 7.89 13.64 2.85
CA LEU A 99 6.62 12.96 2.64
C LEU A 99 6.83 11.57 2.03
N ILE A 100 6.11 10.58 2.54
CA ILE A 100 5.89 9.28 1.90
C ILE A 100 4.42 9.23 1.52
N VAL A 101 4.10 9.03 0.24
CA VAL A 101 2.73 9.05 -0.26
C VAL A 101 2.42 7.77 -1.01
N PHE A 102 1.40 7.04 -0.51
CA PHE A 102 0.79 5.94 -1.25
C PHE A 102 -0.17 6.55 -2.26
N ASN A 103 0.33 6.76 -3.46
CA ASN A 103 -0.35 7.57 -4.45
C ASN A 103 -1.61 6.91 -5.00
N THR A 104 -2.72 7.63 -4.94
CA THR A 104 -4.04 7.18 -5.40
C THR A 104 -4.54 7.88 -6.65
N CYS A 105 -3.80 8.87 -7.16
CA CYS A 105 -4.23 9.71 -8.27
C CYS A 105 -3.25 9.72 -9.45
N THR A 106 -3.68 10.26 -10.57
CA THR A 106 -2.86 10.51 -11.75
C THR A 106 -1.88 11.66 -11.52
N GLU A 107 -0.88 11.81 -12.42
CA GLU A 107 0.08 12.94 -12.36
C GLU A 107 -0.64 14.31 -12.44
N GLU A 108 -1.71 14.40 -13.22
CA GLU A 108 -2.45 15.65 -13.46
C GLU A 108 -3.23 16.11 -12.22
N GLU A 109 -3.72 15.16 -11.42
CA GLU A 109 -4.54 15.43 -10.24
C GLU A 109 -3.70 15.66 -8.98
N SER A 110 -2.48 15.09 -8.94
CA SER A 110 -1.60 15.15 -7.78
C SER A 110 -0.90 16.50 -7.63
N ILE A 111 -0.90 17.05 -6.41
CA ILE A 111 -0.08 18.22 -6.08
C ILE A 111 1.41 17.90 -5.96
N ILE A 112 1.80 16.62 -5.97
CA ILE A 112 3.19 16.17 -5.80
C ILE A 112 4.10 16.82 -6.84
N GLY A 113 3.66 16.90 -8.09
CA GLY A 113 4.40 17.58 -9.15
C GLY A 113 4.77 19.04 -8.83
N LYS A 114 3.94 19.74 -8.04
CA LYS A 114 4.17 21.14 -7.62
C LYS A 114 5.09 21.26 -6.40
N ILE A 115 5.07 20.27 -5.51
CA ILE A 115 5.76 20.33 -4.22
C ILE A 115 7.09 19.58 -4.18
N LYS A 116 7.38 18.70 -5.14
CA LYS A 116 8.60 17.87 -5.19
C LYS A 116 9.92 18.65 -5.10
N ASN A 117 9.90 19.93 -5.50
CA ASN A 117 11.04 20.84 -5.39
C ASN A 117 11.02 21.67 -4.08
N ILE A 118 9.98 21.55 -3.28
CA ILE A 118 9.80 22.29 -2.02
C ILE A 118 10.17 21.41 -0.83
N ILE A 119 9.78 20.13 -0.89
CA ILE A 119 9.97 19.14 0.17
C ILE A 119 10.33 17.79 -0.46
N PRO A 120 11.22 16.98 0.14
CA PRO A 120 11.47 15.62 -0.28
C PRO A 120 10.19 14.78 -0.31
N VAL A 121 9.94 14.07 -1.41
CA VAL A 121 8.79 13.17 -1.59
C VAL A 121 9.27 11.82 -2.09
N VAL A 122 8.78 10.76 -1.47
CA VAL A 122 8.87 9.38 -1.94
C VAL A 122 7.45 8.87 -2.17
N THR A 123 7.20 8.31 -3.34
CA THR A 123 5.92 7.68 -3.65
C THR A 123 6.01 6.17 -3.52
N VAL A 124 4.92 5.55 -3.08
CA VAL A 124 4.81 4.09 -2.99
C VAL A 124 3.67 3.64 -3.89
N GLN A 125 3.91 2.60 -4.69
CA GLN A 125 2.94 2.05 -5.63
C GLN A 125 2.37 3.11 -6.59
N SER A 126 3.25 3.88 -7.20
CA SER A 126 2.90 5.03 -8.04
C SER A 126 3.59 4.95 -9.40
N ALA A 127 3.00 5.61 -10.40
CA ALA A 127 3.59 5.85 -11.72
C ALA A 127 4.10 7.29 -11.89
N LEU A 128 4.12 8.10 -10.82
CA LEU A 128 4.57 9.48 -10.89
C LEU A 128 6.04 9.56 -11.28
N LYS A 129 6.32 10.41 -12.28
CA LYS A 129 7.68 10.69 -12.75
C LYS A 129 8.37 11.72 -11.85
N GLU A 130 9.72 11.71 -11.90
CA GLU A 130 10.52 12.69 -11.19
C GLU A 130 10.30 12.73 -9.67
N THR A 131 9.95 11.56 -9.09
CA THR A 131 9.94 11.29 -7.65
C THR A 131 10.70 10.01 -7.39
N ASP A 132 11.27 9.86 -6.19
CA ASP A 132 11.69 8.53 -5.75
C ASP A 132 10.45 7.66 -5.55
N CYS A 133 10.54 6.40 -5.98
CA CYS A 133 9.38 5.52 -5.96
C CYS A 133 9.75 4.11 -5.51
N VAL A 134 8.86 3.49 -4.72
CA VAL A 134 8.92 2.06 -4.37
C VAL A 134 7.70 1.38 -4.97
N ASN A 135 7.93 0.48 -5.92
CA ASN A 135 6.91 -0.29 -6.60
C ASN A 135 7.11 -1.79 -6.39
N THR A 136 6.07 -2.56 -6.65
CA THR A 136 6.10 -4.03 -6.73
C THR A 136 5.87 -4.51 -8.16
N SER A 137 6.27 -5.75 -8.45
CA SER A 137 6.06 -6.36 -9.77
C SER A 137 4.59 -6.83 -9.94
N ASP A 138 3.64 -5.89 -9.89
CA ASP A 138 2.20 -6.15 -9.89
C ASP A 138 1.72 -6.91 -11.14
N GLU A 139 2.20 -6.52 -12.32
CA GLU A 139 1.86 -7.23 -13.57
C GLU A 139 2.29 -8.71 -13.51
N THR A 140 3.51 -8.97 -13.03
CA THR A 140 4.02 -10.34 -12.90
C THR A 140 3.25 -11.13 -11.82
N GLY A 141 2.92 -10.50 -10.71
CA GLY A 141 2.14 -11.11 -9.63
C GLY A 141 0.75 -11.53 -10.11
N ALA A 142 0.03 -10.62 -10.74
CA ALA A 142 -1.30 -10.89 -11.30
C ALA A 142 -1.26 -11.91 -12.44
N TYR A 143 -0.25 -11.83 -13.30
CA TYR A 143 -0.02 -12.86 -14.33
C TYR A 143 0.09 -14.26 -13.71
N ARG A 144 0.94 -14.43 -12.69
CA ARG A 144 1.13 -15.74 -12.04
C ARG A 144 -0.15 -16.26 -11.39
N ALA A 145 -0.92 -15.37 -10.76
CA ALA A 145 -2.19 -15.71 -10.12
C ALA A 145 -3.21 -16.24 -11.13
N VAL A 146 -3.39 -15.53 -12.23
CA VAL A 146 -4.36 -15.89 -13.27
C VAL A 146 -3.88 -17.09 -14.11
N ASP A 147 -2.61 -17.15 -14.46
CA ASP A 147 -2.00 -18.29 -15.16
C ASP A 147 -2.14 -19.59 -14.34
N TYR A 148 -1.99 -19.50 -13.00
CA TYR A 148 -2.24 -20.62 -12.12
C TYR A 148 -3.71 -21.09 -12.19
N LEU A 149 -4.69 -20.19 -12.13
CA LEU A 149 -6.10 -20.54 -12.29
C LEU A 149 -6.36 -21.24 -13.64
N ILE A 150 -5.81 -20.69 -14.70
CA ILE A 150 -5.94 -21.28 -16.04
C ILE A 150 -5.31 -22.68 -16.08
N LYS A 151 -4.14 -22.87 -15.48
CA LYS A 151 -3.48 -24.17 -15.36
C LYS A 151 -4.25 -25.16 -14.50
N GLN A 152 -5.11 -24.71 -13.58
CA GLN A 152 -6.04 -25.57 -12.86
C GLN A 152 -7.32 -25.90 -13.65
N GLY A 153 -7.47 -25.39 -14.89
CA GLY A 153 -8.60 -25.66 -15.78
C GLY A 153 -9.63 -24.54 -15.86
N HIS A 154 -9.51 -23.48 -15.05
CA HIS A 154 -10.45 -22.35 -15.08
C HIS A 154 -10.24 -21.49 -16.33
N LYS A 155 -11.28 -21.35 -17.15
CA LYS A 155 -11.27 -20.50 -18.35
C LYS A 155 -12.09 -19.22 -18.17
N ASN A 156 -13.18 -19.32 -17.42
CA ASN A 156 -14.05 -18.20 -17.11
C ASN A 156 -13.70 -17.68 -15.71
N ILE A 157 -12.87 -16.66 -15.66
CA ILE A 157 -12.31 -16.10 -14.43
C ILE A 157 -12.83 -14.67 -14.28
N ALA A 158 -13.62 -14.40 -13.22
CA ALA A 158 -14.01 -13.04 -12.92
C ALA A 158 -12.86 -12.28 -12.24
N PHE A 159 -12.71 -10.99 -12.55
CA PHE A 159 -11.79 -10.10 -11.87
C PHE A 159 -12.56 -9.01 -11.13
N LEU A 160 -12.46 -8.99 -9.81
CA LEU A 160 -13.07 -7.96 -8.98
C LEU A 160 -12.05 -6.88 -8.67
N VAL A 161 -12.38 -5.64 -9.01
CA VAL A 161 -11.47 -4.49 -8.93
C VAL A 161 -12.22 -3.24 -8.45
N TYR A 162 -11.48 -2.25 -7.93
CA TYR A 162 -12.06 -0.94 -7.61
C TYR A 162 -12.15 -0.05 -8.86
N ASN A 163 -13.12 0.89 -8.84
CA ASN A 163 -13.36 1.85 -9.90
C ASN A 163 -12.60 3.16 -9.62
N PHE A 164 -11.26 3.10 -9.59
CA PHE A 164 -10.41 4.28 -9.59
C PHE A 164 -9.15 3.99 -10.42
N GLU A 165 -8.58 5.03 -10.98
CA GLU A 165 -7.40 4.90 -11.84
C GLU A 165 -6.12 5.05 -11.03
N ASN A 166 -5.36 3.97 -10.89
CA ASN A 166 -4.01 3.99 -10.39
C ASN A 166 -3.12 2.95 -11.10
N SER A 167 -1.82 3.07 -10.87
CA SER A 167 -0.82 2.19 -11.49
C SER A 167 -1.00 0.72 -11.13
N ASN A 168 -1.43 0.41 -9.90
CA ASN A 168 -1.57 -0.96 -9.43
C ASN A 168 -2.73 -1.68 -10.13
N ILE A 169 -3.89 -1.00 -10.27
CA ILE A 169 -5.03 -1.54 -11.01
C ILE A 169 -4.63 -1.80 -12.44
N SER A 170 -4.00 -0.82 -13.10
CA SER A 170 -3.52 -0.94 -14.47
C SER A 170 -2.55 -2.11 -14.65
N ASN A 171 -1.59 -2.26 -13.75
CA ASN A 171 -0.58 -3.32 -13.83
C ASN A 171 -1.17 -4.72 -13.54
N ARG A 172 -2.04 -4.85 -12.52
CA ARG A 172 -2.73 -6.12 -12.24
C ARG A 172 -3.66 -6.50 -13.39
N MET A 173 -4.32 -5.52 -14.01
CA MET A 173 -5.13 -5.72 -15.22
C MET A 173 -4.30 -6.21 -16.41
N LYS A 174 -3.11 -5.61 -16.63
CA LYS A 174 -2.17 -6.10 -17.66
C LYS A 174 -1.78 -7.55 -17.43
N GLY A 175 -1.48 -7.91 -16.16
CA GLY A 175 -1.17 -9.30 -15.79
C GLY A 175 -2.32 -10.26 -16.08
N TYR A 176 -3.56 -9.87 -15.74
CA TYR A 176 -4.77 -10.63 -16.05
C TYR A 176 -4.93 -10.84 -17.56
N PHE A 177 -4.83 -9.78 -18.35
CA PHE A 177 -4.94 -9.87 -19.82
C PHE A 177 -3.82 -10.71 -20.43
N LYS A 178 -2.60 -10.51 -19.95
CA LYS A 178 -1.43 -11.25 -20.46
C LYS A 178 -1.57 -12.75 -20.21
N ALA A 179 -2.03 -13.17 -19.03
CA ALA A 179 -2.22 -14.59 -18.71
C ALA A 179 -3.25 -15.25 -19.63
N HIS A 180 -4.39 -14.59 -19.90
CA HIS A 180 -5.37 -15.10 -20.85
C HIS A 180 -4.80 -15.22 -22.27
N LYS A 181 -4.13 -14.17 -22.74
CA LYS A 181 -3.54 -14.14 -24.09
C LYS A 181 -2.50 -15.26 -24.28
N ASP A 182 -1.58 -15.43 -23.33
CA ASP A 182 -0.49 -16.40 -23.43
C ASP A 182 -1.01 -17.86 -23.38
N ASN A 183 -2.19 -18.08 -22.80
CA ASN A 183 -2.89 -19.36 -22.76
C ASN A 183 -3.95 -19.54 -23.88
N GLY A 184 -4.07 -18.60 -24.81
CA GLY A 184 -5.02 -18.69 -25.94
C GLY A 184 -6.50 -18.60 -25.53
N ILE A 185 -6.82 -17.98 -24.37
CA ILE A 185 -8.17 -17.83 -23.88
C ILE A 185 -8.68 -16.43 -24.25
N GLU A 186 -9.82 -16.37 -24.91
CA GLU A 186 -10.48 -15.10 -25.23
C GLU A 186 -11.01 -14.43 -23.96
N ILE A 187 -10.78 -13.14 -23.86
CA ILE A 187 -11.16 -12.35 -22.69
C ILE A 187 -12.58 -11.84 -22.86
N ASN A 188 -13.46 -12.26 -21.96
CA ASN A 188 -14.78 -11.67 -21.83
C ASN A 188 -14.75 -10.49 -20.85
N LYS A 189 -14.85 -9.27 -21.38
CA LYS A 189 -14.82 -8.06 -20.55
C LYS A 189 -15.95 -7.98 -19.51
N LYS A 190 -17.03 -8.76 -19.67
CA LYS A 190 -18.11 -8.85 -18.68
C LYS A 190 -17.64 -9.45 -17.36
N TYR A 191 -16.55 -10.22 -17.36
CA TYR A 191 -15.98 -10.82 -16.14
C TYR A 191 -15.12 -9.84 -15.34
N ILE A 192 -14.89 -8.62 -15.82
CA ILE A 192 -14.20 -7.58 -15.08
C ILE A 192 -15.26 -6.68 -14.42
N LEU A 193 -15.42 -6.85 -13.11
CA LEU A 193 -16.38 -6.08 -12.33
C LEU A 193 -15.64 -5.03 -11.51
N SER A 194 -16.07 -3.78 -11.65
CA SER A 194 -15.54 -2.67 -10.87
C SER A 194 -16.63 -2.04 -10.00
N SER A 195 -16.22 -1.54 -8.85
CA SER A 195 -17.09 -0.81 -7.92
C SER A 195 -16.29 0.28 -7.22
N ASP A 196 -16.98 1.34 -6.81
CA ASP A 196 -16.37 2.34 -5.94
C ASP A 196 -15.93 1.72 -4.62
N PHE A 197 -14.96 2.35 -3.98
CA PHE A 197 -14.46 1.91 -2.67
C PHE A 197 -15.51 2.19 -1.59
N THR A 198 -16.43 1.24 -1.43
CA THR A 198 -17.51 1.30 -0.43
C THR A 198 -17.50 0.05 0.44
N PRO A 199 -18.04 0.12 1.66
CA PRO A 199 -18.28 -1.08 2.47
C PRO A 199 -19.09 -2.11 1.66
N TYR A 200 -18.69 -3.38 1.73
CA TYR A 200 -19.36 -4.48 1.04
C TYR A 200 -19.30 -4.49 -0.50
N CYS A 201 -18.51 -3.63 -1.15
CA CYS A 201 -18.40 -3.67 -2.62
C CYS A 201 -18.00 -5.05 -3.16
N GLY A 202 -17.06 -5.74 -2.51
CA GLY A 202 -16.68 -7.11 -2.87
C GLY A 202 -17.84 -8.11 -2.73
N TYR A 203 -18.67 -7.98 -1.69
CA TYR A 203 -19.88 -8.78 -1.52
C TYR A 203 -20.87 -8.56 -2.66
N HIS A 204 -21.12 -7.31 -3.04
CA HIS A 204 -22.06 -7.00 -4.14
C HIS A 204 -21.53 -7.47 -5.49
N MET A 205 -20.26 -7.23 -5.80
CA MET A 205 -19.65 -7.72 -7.05
C MET A 205 -19.68 -9.24 -7.14
N THR A 206 -19.38 -9.94 -6.05
CA THR A 206 -19.45 -11.41 -6.01
C THR A 206 -20.88 -11.92 -6.24
N ASN A 207 -21.89 -11.31 -5.62
CA ASN A 207 -23.27 -11.67 -5.88
C ASN A 207 -23.67 -11.44 -7.35
N MET A 208 -23.16 -10.37 -8.00
CA MET A 208 -23.39 -10.15 -9.42
C MET A 208 -22.77 -11.27 -10.28
N VAL A 209 -21.57 -11.74 -9.93
CA VAL A 209 -20.94 -12.89 -10.60
C VAL A 209 -21.82 -14.13 -10.45
N LEU A 210 -22.23 -14.47 -9.23
CA LEU A 210 -23.02 -15.67 -8.94
C LEU A 210 -24.41 -15.64 -9.59
N ASP A 211 -25.04 -14.46 -9.71
CA ASP A 211 -26.38 -14.31 -10.30
C ASP A 211 -26.39 -14.27 -11.83
N LYS A 212 -25.37 -13.63 -12.42
CA LYS A 212 -25.41 -13.26 -13.85
C LYS A 212 -24.38 -13.98 -14.70
N MET A 213 -23.45 -14.72 -14.11
CA MET A 213 -22.32 -15.34 -14.78
C MET A 213 -22.10 -16.78 -14.28
N PRO A 214 -23.10 -17.67 -14.44
CA PRO A 214 -23.04 -19.04 -13.92
C PRO A 214 -21.91 -19.87 -14.52
N GLU A 215 -21.34 -19.44 -15.65
CA GLU A 215 -20.20 -20.06 -16.30
C GLU A 215 -18.85 -19.71 -15.65
N VAL A 216 -18.78 -18.71 -14.76
CA VAL A 216 -17.57 -18.32 -14.02
C VAL A 216 -17.27 -19.39 -12.96
N THR A 217 -16.06 -19.93 -13.01
CA THR A 217 -15.61 -20.98 -12.09
C THR A 217 -14.54 -20.51 -11.10
N ALA A 218 -13.98 -19.34 -11.32
CA ALA A 218 -12.98 -18.75 -10.42
C ALA A 218 -13.10 -17.23 -10.37
N ILE A 219 -12.71 -16.67 -9.24
CA ILE A 219 -12.62 -15.22 -9.01
C ILE A 219 -11.17 -14.87 -8.67
N PHE A 220 -10.61 -13.91 -9.40
CA PHE A 220 -9.41 -13.19 -9.02
C PHE A 220 -9.83 -11.86 -8.40
N THR A 221 -9.28 -11.50 -7.26
CA THR A 221 -9.60 -10.22 -6.60
C THR A 221 -8.41 -9.29 -6.63
N TYR A 222 -8.67 -7.99 -6.74
CA TYR A 222 -7.65 -6.94 -6.69
C TYR A 222 -6.80 -7.03 -5.42
N ASN A 223 -7.43 -7.33 -4.28
CA ASN A 223 -6.73 -7.55 -3.02
C ASN A 223 -7.46 -8.57 -2.13
N ASP A 224 -6.82 -8.98 -1.05
CA ASP A 224 -7.37 -9.96 -0.10
C ASP A 224 -8.60 -9.43 0.64
N GLN A 225 -8.74 -8.13 0.81
CA GLN A 225 -9.92 -7.51 1.42
C GLN A 225 -11.18 -7.77 0.58
N LEU A 226 -11.06 -7.66 -0.76
CA LEU A 226 -12.14 -8.07 -1.66
C LEU A 226 -12.37 -9.58 -1.61
N ALA A 227 -11.30 -10.39 -1.47
CA ALA A 227 -11.45 -11.84 -1.33
C ALA A 227 -12.23 -12.22 -0.06
N VAL A 228 -11.95 -11.58 1.09
CA VAL A 228 -12.71 -11.77 2.33
C VAL A 228 -14.20 -11.50 2.11
N SER A 229 -14.53 -10.40 1.43
CA SER A 229 -15.91 -10.05 1.10
C SER A 229 -16.56 -11.05 0.15
N ALA A 230 -15.77 -11.58 -0.81
CA ALA A 230 -16.22 -12.63 -1.73
C ALA A 230 -16.51 -13.95 -1.00
N TYR A 231 -15.63 -14.36 -0.08
CA TYR A 231 -15.89 -15.53 0.78
C TYR A 231 -17.19 -15.43 1.51
N TYR A 232 -17.44 -14.29 2.13
CA TYR A 232 -18.70 -14.06 2.84
C TYR A 232 -19.92 -14.19 1.90
N ALA A 233 -19.87 -13.59 0.70
CA ALA A 233 -20.96 -13.68 -0.28
C ALA A 233 -21.25 -15.13 -0.71
N ILE A 234 -20.19 -15.91 -0.98
CA ILE A 234 -20.29 -17.30 -1.42
C ILE A 234 -20.87 -18.17 -0.31
N GLN A 235 -20.37 -18.04 0.92
CA GLN A 235 -20.85 -18.81 2.08
C GLN A 235 -22.30 -18.49 2.42
N MET A 236 -22.73 -17.22 2.32
CA MET A 236 -24.13 -16.81 2.55
C MET A 236 -25.10 -17.42 1.54
N ARG A 237 -24.62 -17.88 0.39
CA ARG A 237 -25.40 -18.62 -0.61
C ARG A 237 -25.32 -20.14 -0.45
N GLY A 238 -24.64 -20.62 0.58
CA GLY A 238 -24.45 -22.05 0.81
C GLY A 238 -23.47 -22.70 -0.20
N LEU A 239 -22.75 -21.90 -0.97
CA LEU A 239 -21.71 -22.37 -1.90
C LEU A 239 -20.39 -22.59 -1.18
N ARG A 240 -19.56 -23.47 -1.72
CA ARG A 240 -18.31 -23.92 -1.11
C ARG A 240 -17.10 -23.43 -1.93
N ILE A 241 -16.09 -22.97 -1.24
CA ILE A 241 -14.77 -22.68 -1.79
C ILE A 241 -13.88 -23.87 -1.40
N PRO A 242 -13.11 -24.47 -2.33
CA PRO A 242 -13.06 -24.18 -3.75
C PRO A 242 -14.03 -25.03 -4.60
N ASP A 243 -14.92 -25.85 -3.97
CA ASP A 243 -15.69 -26.87 -4.67
C ASP A 243 -16.63 -26.32 -5.74
N ASP A 244 -17.33 -25.23 -5.43
CA ASP A 244 -18.31 -24.60 -6.32
C ASP A 244 -17.70 -23.40 -7.06
N ILE A 245 -16.76 -22.68 -6.43
CA ILE A 245 -16.03 -21.56 -7.02
C ILE A 245 -14.65 -21.38 -6.37
N SER A 246 -13.62 -21.20 -7.18
CA SER A 246 -12.26 -20.95 -6.72
C SER A 246 -11.98 -19.46 -6.53
N ILE A 247 -11.10 -19.09 -5.59
CA ILE A 247 -10.72 -17.69 -5.36
C ILE A 247 -9.21 -17.57 -5.24
N VAL A 248 -8.66 -16.50 -5.85
CA VAL A 248 -7.28 -16.04 -5.66
C VAL A 248 -7.30 -14.57 -5.27
N GLY A 249 -6.57 -14.24 -4.20
CA GLY A 249 -6.40 -12.89 -3.69
C GLY A 249 -5.11 -12.21 -4.15
N TYR A 250 -4.82 -11.08 -3.50
CA TYR A 250 -3.59 -10.31 -3.65
C TYR A 250 -3.30 -9.56 -2.36
N ASP A 251 -2.08 -9.47 -1.92
CA ASP A 251 -1.42 -8.83 -0.77
C ASP A 251 -0.81 -9.84 0.20
N ASN A 252 -1.43 -11.01 0.43
CA ASN A 252 -1.10 -11.99 1.45
C ASN A 252 -1.22 -11.41 2.88
N ILE A 253 -2.30 -10.70 3.17
CA ILE A 253 -2.56 -10.21 4.54
C ILE A 253 -2.68 -11.39 5.52
N GLY A 254 -2.35 -11.16 6.80
CA GLY A 254 -2.37 -12.21 7.83
C GLY A 254 -3.66 -13.04 7.85
N LEU A 255 -4.81 -12.41 7.55
CA LEU A 255 -6.11 -13.07 7.48
C LEU A 255 -6.20 -14.16 6.38
N ALA A 256 -5.44 -14.03 5.28
CA ALA A 256 -5.45 -14.99 4.17
C ALA A 256 -5.11 -16.41 4.62
N SER A 257 -4.25 -16.57 5.62
CA SER A 257 -3.88 -17.85 6.22
C SER A 257 -4.88 -18.39 7.25
N LEU A 258 -5.78 -17.53 7.74
CA LEU A 258 -6.76 -17.85 8.77
C LEU A 258 -8.16 -18.16 8.19
N MET A 259 -8.42 -17.76 6.95
CA MET A 259 -9.68 -18.08 6.25
C MET A 259 -9.87 -19.59 6.11
N ARG A 260 -11.12 -20.02 5.89
CA ARG A 260 -11.47 -21.43 5.66
C ARG A 260 -12.33 -21.57 4.42
N PRO A 261 -11.76 -22.19 3.35
CA PRO A 261 -10.38 -22.66 3.20
C PRO A 261 -9.36 -21.52 3.23
N THR A 262 -8.05 -21.82 3.40
CA THR A 262 -7.00 -20.81 3.39
C THR A 262 -6.83 -20.21 1.98
N LEU A 263 -6.61 -18.89 1.90
CA LEU A 263 -6.64 -18.15 0.62
C LEU A 263 -5.31 -18.26 -0.14
N THR A 264 -5.38 -18.76 -1.37
CA THR A 264 -4.32 -18.63 -2.38
C THR A 264 -4.21 -17.16 -2.80
N THR A 265 -3.01 -16.58 -2.76
CA THR A 265 -2.84 -15.13 -2.97
C THR A 265 -1.45 -14.78 -3.50
N VAL A 266 -1.27 -13.52 -3.89
CA VAL A 266 0.04 -12.94 -4.23
C VAL A 266 0.56 -12.18 -3.02
N GLU A 267 1.73 -12.56 -2.52
CA GLU A 267 2.42 -11.86 -1.44
C GLU A 267 3.14 -10.63 -1.96
N GLN A 268 2.90 -9.50 -1.32
CA GLN A 268 3.70 -8.30 -1.46
C GLN A 268 4.72 -8.21 -0.30
N PRO A 269 5.97 -7.80 -0.55
CA PRO A 269 7.00 -7.71 0.49
C PRO A 269 6.79 -6.43 1.33
N THR A 270 5.82 -6.45 2.25
CA THR A 270 5.38 -5.27 3.03
C THR A 270 6.51 -4.61 3.82
N TYR A 271 7.36 -5.44 4.45
CA TYR A 271 8.51 -4.95 5.21
C TYR A 271 9.53 -4.23 4.31
N GLU A 272 9.90 -4.83 3.17
CA GLU A 272 10.86 -4.27 2.23
C GLU A 272 10.32 -3.00 1.54
N ILE A 273 9.00 -2.94 1.29
CA ILE A 273 8.34 -1.73 0.77
C ILE A 273 8.52 -0.57 1.76
N GLY A 274 8.13 -0.78 3.02
CA GLY A 274 8.21 0.25 4.05
C GLY A 274 9.63 0.69 4.32
N ARG A 275 10.54 -0.27 4.47
CA ARG A 275 11.95 -0.01 4.69
C ARG A 275 12.59 0.78 3.56
N SER A 276 12.36 0.38 2.30
CA SER A 276 12.90 1.09 1.14
C SER A 276 12.38 2.52 1.04
N ALA A 277 11.09 2.74 1.29
CA ALA A 277 10.50 4.07 1.28
C ALA A 277 11.12 4.96 2.38
N ALA A 278 11.31 4.43 3.58
CA ALA A 278 11.91 5.13 4.70
C ALA A 278 13.40 5.44 4.47
N GLU A 279 14.17 4.54 3.88
CA GLU A 279 15.57 4.76 3.51
C GLU A 279 15.70 5.85 2.44
N LEU A 280 14.86 5.83 1.42
CA LEU A 280 14.85 6.84 0.37
C LEU A 280 14.53 8.23 0.93
N ILE A 281 13.47 8.36 1.75
CA ILE A 281 13.09 9.67 2.28
C ILE A 281 14.16 10.25 3.20
N ILE A 282 14.79 9.44 4.08
CA ILE A 282 15.89 9.89 4.96
C ILE A 282 17.10 10.31 4.12
N SER A 283 17.43 9.58 3.06
CA SER A 283 18.50 9.96 2.13
C SER A 283 18.25 11.34 1.51
N ARG A 284 17.00 11.64 1.13
CA ARG A 284 16.60 12.93 0.56
C ARG A 284 16.59 14.07 1.58
N VAL A 285 16.10 13.80 2.78
CA VAL A 285 16.09 14.80 3.86
C VAL A 285 17.49 15.22 4.26
N ARG A 286 18.45 14.27 4.29
CA ARG A 286 19.84 14.53 4.65
C ARG A 286 20.67 15.16 3.50
N ASP A 287 20.32 14.86 2.25
CA ASP A 287 21.02 15.37 1.07
C ASP A 287 20.04 15.75 -0.05
N GLN A 288 19.55 16.97 0.03
CA GLN A 288 18.60 17.54 -0.94
C GLN A 288 19.22 17.81 -2.33
N ARG A 289 20.54 17.69 -2.50
CA ARG A 289 21.24 18.00 -3.76
C ARG A 289 21.22 16.87 -4.77
N LYS A 290 20.75 15.69 -4.40
CA LYS A 290 20.63 14.55 -5.33
C LYS A 290 19.57 14.85 -6.39
N SER A 291 20.02 14.97 -7.64
CA SER A 291 19.13 15.28 -8.79
C SER A 291 18.52 14.03 -9.44
N THR A 292 19.08 12.84 -9.18
CA THR A 292 18.59 11.58 -9.76
C THR A 292 17.52 10.96 -8.90
N HIS A 293 16.38 10.58 -9.51
CA HIS A 293 15.33 9.83 -8.83
C HIS A 293 15.58 8.33 -8.94
N HIS A 294 15.23 7.61 -7.88
CA HIS A 294 15.40 6.16 -7.78
C HIS A 294 14.04 5.46 -7.79
N THR A 295 13.91 4.46 -8.64
CA THR A 295 12.78 3.54 -8.61
C THR A 295 13.27 2.20 -8.08
N VAL A 296 12.72 1.79 -6.94
CA VAL A 296 12.92 0.45 -6.38
C VAL A 296 11.75 -0.41 -6.84
N LEU A 297 12.04 -1.51 -7.54
CA LEU A 297 11.05 -2.49 -7.95
C LEU A 297 11.25 -3.79 -7.16
N LEU A 298 10.30 -4.11 -6.30
CA LEU A 298 10.36 -5.28 -5.43
C LEU A 298 9.56 -6.45 -6.05
N PRO A 299 10.07 -7.68 -6.00
CA PRO A 299 9.38 -8.85 -6.54
C PRO A 299 8.22 -9.27 -5.64
N THR A 300 7.12 -9.74 -6.25
CA THR A 300 6.01 -10.41 -5.57
C THR A 300 6.21 -11.92 -5.59
N LYS A 301 5.59 -12.64 -4.63
CA LYS A 301 5.56 -14.10 -4.57
C LYS A 301 4.13 -14.61 -4.73
N PHE A 302 3.95 -15.74 -5.40
CA PHE A 302 2.65 -16.39 -5.47
C PHE A 302 2.59 -17.52 -4.43
N ILE A 303 1.58 -17.46 -3.57
CA ILE A 303 1.38 -18.39 -2.45
C ILE A 303 0.16 -19.25 -2.71
N VAL A 304 0.39 -20.51 -2.96
CA VAL A 304 -0.68 -21.49 -3.18
C VAL A 304 -1.18 -22.04 -1.85
N ARG A 305 -2.51 -22.04 -1.68
CA ARG A 305 -3.22 -22.60 -0.53
C ARG A 305 -4.44 -23.39 -1.01
N ASP A 306 -5.51 -23.42 -0.21
CA ASP A 306 -6.65 -24.36 -0.37
C ASP A 306 -7.85 -23.79 -1.13
N SER A 307 -7.81 -22.50 -1.55
CA SER A 307 -8.96 -21.82 -2.16
C SER A 307 -9.13 -22.06 -3.67
N VAL A 308 -8.33 -22.92 -4.26
CA VAL A 308 -8.39 -23.22 -5.70
C VAL A 308 -8.48 -24.72 -5.92
N LYS A 309 -9.47 -25.15 -6.73
CA LYS A 309 -9.70 -26.53 -7.15
C LYS A 309 -9.13 -26.77 -8.52
N ASN A 310 -8.56 -27.96 -8.74
CA ASN A 310 -8.27 -28.45 -10.09
C ASN A 310 -9.55 -28.98 -10.72
N ILE A 311 -9.92 -28.48 -11.91
CA ILE A 311 -11.13 -28.86 -12.66
C ILE A 311 -10.81 -29.39 -14.07
N LYS A 312 -9.53 -29.76 -14.31
CA LYS A 312 -9.10 -30.42 -15.56
C LYS A 312 -9.72 -31.80 -15.66
#